data_71d4c5bdd97e9ce43d90491fb19b94f8
#
_entry.id   71d4c5bdd97e9ce43d90491fb19b94f8
#
_cell.length_a   1.000
_cell.length_b   1.000
_cell.length_c   1.000
_cell.angle_alpha   90.00
_cell.angle_beta   90.00
_cell.angle_gamma   90.00
#
_symmetry.space_group_name_H-M   'P 1'
#
loop_
_entity.id
_entity.type
_entity.pdbx_description
1 polymer ?
#
loop_
_entity_poly.entity_id
_entity_poly.type
_entity_poly.pdbx_seq_one_letter_code
_entity_poly.pdbx_strand_id
1 'polypeptide(L)'
;ARLGLDVARAGIRIAEVEDRESPEIGAFMRQERDDRDSGWDTRFGVRVRIPFAHPPRNAERRATAQGELTTATAEAGAVDRLVAAERDRARAALADARAAARLADQRHAALAEAAGLGERAFRDGQTTLAETLRLRTSLAGADADRRRMQVAVRQAISRYNQAIGVEP
;
A
#
# COMPACT_ATOMS: atom_id res chain seq x y z
N ALA A 1 -0.44 6.40 3.47
CA ALA A 1 -0.79 6.11 4.86
C ALA A 1 0.13 6.88 5.83
N ARG A 2 1.45 6.79 5.74
CA ARG A 2 2.38 7.49 6.66
C ARG A 2 2.23 9.01 6.63
N LEU A 3 2.11 9.63 5.46
CA LEU A 3 1.85 11.06 5.32
C LEU A 3 0.55 11.49 6.01
N GLY A 4 -0.53 10.71 5.92
CA GLY A 4 -1.79 10.99 6.62
C GLY A 4 -1.62 10.98 8.13
N LEU A 5 -0.85 10.05 8.67
CA LEU A 5 -0.52 9.99 10.09
C LEU A 5 0.28 11.22 10.55
N ASP A 6 1.24 11.69 9.75
CA ASP A 6 2.04 12.86 10.08
C ASP A 6 1.21 14.15 10.04
N VAL A 7 0.26 14.26 9.09
CA VAL A 7 -0.72 15.36 9.03
C VAL A 7 -1.62 15.36 10.27
N ALA A 8 -2.16 14.21 10.66
CA ALA A 8 -3.00 14.10 11.84
C ALA A 8 -2.26 14.44 13.15
N ARG A 9 -0.98 14.04 13.26
CA ARG A 9 -0.11 14.44 14.38
C ARG A 9 0.16 15.94 14.41
N ALA A 10 0.35 16.56 13.24
CA ALA A 10 0.49 18.01 13.13
C ALA A 10 -0.81 18.72 13.56
N GLY A 11 -1.98 18.18 13.21
CA GLY A 11 -3.29 18.68 13.62
C GLY A 11 -3.45 18.76 15.14
N ILE A 12 -3.00 17.75 15.87
CA ILE A 12 -3.01 17.80 17.36
C ILE A 12 -2.14 18.95 17.87
N ARG A 13 -0.91 19.10 17.34
CA ARG A 13 -0.02 20.19 17.78
C ARG A 13 -0.62 21.55 17.49
N ILE A 14 -1.31 21.73 16.38
CA ILE A 14 -2.02 22.96 16.03
C ILE A 14 -3.15 23.20 17.04
N ALA A 15 -3.97 22.18 17.32
CA ALA A 15 -5.06 22.28 18.28
C ALA A 15 -4.59 22.62 19.72
N GLU A 16 -3.37 22.21 20.10
CA GLU A 16 -2.75 22.56 21.38
C GLU A 16 -2.23 24.00 21.43
N VAL A 17 -1.70 24.52 20.30
CA VAL A 17 -1.14 25.87 20.22
C VAL A 17 -2.26 26.92 20.06
N GLU A 18 -3.30 26.62 19.30
CA GLU A 18 -4.46 27.50 19.09
C GLU A 18 -5.33 27.71 20.34
N ASP A 19 -5.08 26.98 21.44
CA ASP A 19 -5.68 27.21 22.74
C ASP A 19 -5.36 28.61 23.30
N ARG A 20 -4.35 29.29 22.77
CA ARG A 20 -3.94 30.63 23.14
C ARG A 20 -4.17 31.58 21.98
N GLU A 21 -5.37 32.16 21.89
CA GLU A 21 -5.57 33.27 20.96
C GLU A 21 -4.56 34.39 21.30
N SER A 22 -3.89 34.92 20.27
CA SER A 22 -2.91 35.98 20.46
C SER A 22 -3.57 37.26 20.94
N PRO A 23 -2.99 38.00 21.91
CA PRO A 23 -3.49 39.30 22.28
C PRO A 23 -3.43 40.28 21.10
N GLU A 24 -4.53 40.98 20.86
CA GLU A 24 -4.62 42.00 19.83
C GLU A 24 -4.41 43.38 20.42
N ILE A 25 -3.48 44.15 19.86
CA ILE A 25 -3.26 45.53 20.19
C ILE A 25 -3.60 46.38 18.98
N GLY A 26 -4.58 47.24 19.10
CA GLY A 26 -5.00 48.15 18.04
C GLY A 26 -4.99 49.61 18.54
N ALA A 27 -4.58 50.53 17.67
CA ALA A 27 -4.80 51.97 17.90
C ALA A 27 -6.04 52.41 17.10
N PHE A 28 -6.85 53.26 17.66
CA PHE A 28 -7.97 53.83 16.94
C PHE A 28 -8.03 55.34 17.14
N MET A 29 -8.52 56.02 16.11
CA MET A 29 -8.85 57.45 16.13
C MET A 29 -10.36 57.55 15.84
N ARG A 30 -11.09 58.23 16.70
CA ARG A 30 -12.49 58.51 16.52
C ARG A 30 -12.68 60.03 16.41
N GLN A 31 -13.36 60.47 15.37
CA GLN A 31 -13.83 61.85 15.22
C GLN A 31 -15.34 61.87 15.36
N GLU A 32 -15.80 62.65 16.34
CA GLU A 32 -17.24 62.84 16.56
C GLU A 32 -17.54 64.32 16.50
N ARG A 33 -18.76 64.69 16.03
CA ARG A 33 -19.29 66.03 16.00
C ARG A 33 -20.69 65.96 16.58
N ASP A 34 -20.87 66.59 17.74
CA ASP A 34 -22.14 66.54 18.48
C ASP A 34 -23.25 67.38 17.84
N ASP A 35 -22.89 68.49 17.18
CA ASP A 35 -23.86 69.38 16.52
C ASP A 35 -23.25 70.10 15.32
N ARG A 36 -24.08 70.64 14.40
CA ARG A 36 -23.62 71.34 13.18
C ARG A 36 -22.73 72.56 13.48
N ASP A 37 -22.89 73.18 14.66
CA ASP A 37 -22.13 74.36 15.08
C ASP A 37 -20.98 74.04 16.04
N SER A 38 -20.79 72.78 16.44
CA SER A 38 -19.66 72.39 17.31
C SER A 38 -18.47 71.95 16.49
N GLY A 39 -17.28 72.18 17.04
CA GLY A 39 -16.03 71.69 16.42
C GLY A 39 -15.91 70.17 16.42
N TRP A 40 -15.02 69.65 15.59
CA TRP A 40 -14.69 68.22 15.57
C TRP A 40 -13.93 67.86 16.88
N ASP A 41 -14.46 66.87 17.63
CA ASP A 41 -13.75 66.25 18.72
C ASP A 41 -13.00 65.04 18.22
N THR A 42 -11.68 65.02 18.36
CA THR A 42 -10.82 63.95 17.89
C THR A 42 -10.25 63.21 19.10
N ARG A 43 -10.61 61.96 19.24
CA ARG A 43 -10.13 61.06 20.30
C ARG A 43 -9.21 59.99 19.75
N PHE A 44 -8.06 59.84 20.39
CA PHE A 44 -7.15 58.73 20.13
C PHE A 44 -7.23 57.73 21.27
N GLY A 45 -7.18 56.45 20.92
CA GLY A 45 -7.19 55.41 21.94
C GLY A 45 -6.42 54.17 21.51
N VAL A 46 -6.00 53.42 22.51
CA VAL A 46 -5.39 52.11 22.32
C VAL A 46 -6.39 51.06 22.82
N ARG A 47 -6.65 50.07 22.00
CA ARG A 47 -7.48 48.93 22.37
C ARG A 47 -6.57 47.71 22.54
N VAL A 48 -6.61 47.14 23.72
CA VAL A 48 -5.97 45.87 24.04
C VAL A 48 -7.06 44.84 24.23
N ARG A 49 -7.06 43.79 23.41
CA ARG A 49 -7.96 42.65 23.53
C ARG A 49 -7.15 41.45 23.98
N ILE A 50 -7.36 41.03 25.21
CA ILE A 50 -6.75 39.79 25.72
C ILE A 50 -7.84 38.74 25.71
N PRO A 51 -7.75 37.76 24.76
CA PRO A 51 -8.72 36.67 24.72
C PRO A 51 -8.47 35.74 25.89
N PHE A 52 -9.52 35.41 26.62
CA PHE A 52 -9.48 34.38 27.64
C PHE A 52 -9.87 33.05 26.98
N ALA A 53 -9.10 31.99 27.27
CA ALA A 53 -9.37 30.65 26.75
C ALA A 53 -10.82 30.22 27.04
N HIS A 54 -11.52 29.74 25.99
CA HIS A 54 -12.87 29.20 26.11
C HIS A 54 -12.77 27.67 26.20
N PRO A 55 -12.77 27.07 27.42
CA PRO A 55 -12.52 25.64 27.63
C PRO A 55 -13.40 24.71 26.81
N PRO A 56 -14.71 24.94 26.58
CA PRO A 56 -15.56 24.03 25.82
C PRO A 56 -15.20 23.97 24.34
N ARG A 57 -14.88 25.11 23.72
CA ARG A 57 -14.54 25.18 22.28
C ARG A 57 -13.21 24.49 21.98
N ASN A 58 -12.27 24.59 22.88
CA ASN A 58 -10.96 23.97 22.77
C ASN A 58 -11.05 22.46 23.01
N ALA A 59 -11.94 22.01 23.89
CA ALA A 59 -12.21 20.58 24.09
C ALA A 59 -12.76 19.91 22.82
N GLU A 60 -13.66 20.57 22.09
CA GLU A 60 -14.20 20.05 20.82
C GLU A 60 -13.10 19.93 19.75
N ARG A 61 -12.27 20.96 19.56
CA ARG A 61 -11.15 20.94 18.61
C ARG A 61 -10.14 19.83 18.92
N ARG A 62 -9.78 19.67 20.19
CA ARG A 62 -8.89 18.59 20.63
C ARG A 62 -9.52 17.21 20.41
N ALA A 63 -10.81 17.06 20.71
CA ALA A 63 -11.52 15.81 20.48
C ALA A 63 -11.57 15.44 18.97
N THR A 64 -11.80 16.44 18.11
CA THR A 64 -11.77 16.25 16.64
C THR A 64 -10.38 15.84 16.18
N ALA A 65 -9.33 16.56 16.56
CA ALA A 65 -7.96 16.23 16.19
C ALA A 65 -7.53 14.85 16.71
N GLN A 66 -7.96 14.46 17.91
CA GLN A 66 -7.72 13.13 18.46
C GLN A 66 -8.47 12.03 17.68
N GLY A 67 -9.70 12.31 17.25
CA GLY A 67 -10.48 11.42 16.38
C GLY A 67 -9.78 11.20 15.02
N GLU A 68 -9.31 12.27 14.40
CA GLU A 68 -8.54 12.21 13.15
C GLU A 68 -7.24 11.40 13.30
N LEU A 69 -6.49 11.58 14.40
CA LEU A 69 -5.30 10.78 14.67
C LEU A 69 -5.65 9.29 14.84
N THR A 70 -6.73 9.00 15.56
CA THR A 70 -7.18 7.61 15.76
C THR A 70 -7.54 6.96 14.44
N THR A 71 -8.28 7.67 13.58
CA THR A 71 -8.63 7.21 12.23
C THR A 71 -7.38 6.99 11.36
N ALA A 72 -6.49 7.99 11.29
CA ALA A 72 -5.26 7.88 10.52
C ALA A 72 -4.34 6.74 11.00
N THR A 73 -4.31 6.49 12.31
CA THR A 73 -3.55 5.37 12.91
C THR A 73 -4.16 4.02 12.50
N ALA A 74 -5.49 3.90 12.54
CA ALA A 74 -6.20 2.70 12.13
C ALA A 74 -6.00 2.40 10.63
N GLU A 75 -6.08 3.43 9.78
CA GLU A 75 -5.85 3.33 8.34
C GLU A 75 -4.40 2.92 8.02
N ALA A 76 -3.42 3.53 8.67
CA ALA A 76 -2.02 3.16 8.51
C ALA A 76 -1.79 1.69 8.89
N GLY A 77 -2.32 1.26 10.03
CA GLY A 77 -2.24 -0.14 10.46
C GLY A 77 -2.98 -1.11 9.53
N ALA A 78 -4.08 -0.70 8.92
CA ALA A 78 -4.79 -1.51 7.92
C ALA A 78 -3.95 -1.70 6.64
N VAL A 79 -3.33 -0.63 6.14
CA VAL A 79 -2.44 -0.68 4.97
C VAL A 79 -1.21 -1.56 5.25
N ASP A 80 -0.58 -1.43 6.42
CA ASP A 80 0.57 -2.26 6.79
C ASP A 80 0.20 -3.76 6.82
N ARG A 81 -0.98 -4.11 7.34
CA ARG A 81 -1.48 -5.50 7.32
C ARG A 81 -1.75 -6.00 5.90
N LEU A 82 -2.33 -5.17 5.03
CA LEU A 82 -2.57 -5.53 3.63
C LEU A 82 -1.26 -5.78 2.88
N VAL A 83 -0.27 -4.92 3.04
CA VAL A 83 1.05 -5.09 2.44
C VAL A 83 1.75 -6.35 2.95
N ALA A 84 1.67 -6.63 4.25
CA ALA A 84 2.24 -7.84 4.82
C ALA A 84 1.56 -9.09 4.25
N ALA A 85 0.23 -9.12 4.20
CA ALA A 85 -0.53 -10.23 3.63
C ALA A 85 -0.23 -10.46 2.14
N GLU A 86 -0.07 -9.39 1.35
CA GLU A 86 0.29 -9.51 -0.07
C GLU A 86 1.69 -10.07 -0.27
N ARG A 87 2.65 -9.64 0.55
CA ARG A 87 4.02 -10.20 0.53
C ARG A 87 4.02 -11.69 0.87
N ASP A 88 3.25 -12.11 1.88
CA ASP A 88 3.17 -13.52 2.28
C ASP A 88 2.51 -14.38 1.20
N ARG A 89 1.44 -13.88 0.57
CA ARG A 89 0.79 -14.54 -0.57
C ARG A 89 1.74 -14.67 -1.76
N ALA A 90 2.46 -13.61 -2.11
CA ALA A 90 3.41 -13.64 -3.22
C ALA A 90 4.56 -14.60 -2.95
N ARG A 91 5.06 -14.68 -1.71
CA ARG A 91 6.08 -15.64 -1.27
C ARG A 91 5.59 -17.08 -1.41
N ALA A 92 4.39 -17.39 -0.92
CA ALA A 92 3.80 -18.70 -1.02
C ALA A 92 3.60 -19.11 -2.50
N ALA A 93 3.01 -18.23 -3.31
CA ALA A 93 2.82 -18.49 -4.74
C ALA A 93 4.14 -18.74 -5.49
N LEU A 94 5.23 -18.06 -5.13
CA LEU A 94 6.56 -18.33 -5.70
C LEU A 94 7.09 -19.70 -5.28
N ALA A 95 6.89 -20.09 -4.02
CA ALA A 95 7.31 -21.41 -3.54
C ALA A 95 6.55 -22.53 -4.27
N ASP A 96 5.24 -22.37 -4.42
CA ASP A 96 4.37 -23.33 -5.14
C ASP A 96 4.74 -23.43 -6.63
N ALA A 97 4.95 -22.31 -7.31
CA ALA A 97 5.37 -22.28 -8.69
C ALA A 97 6.71 -23.02 -8.91
N ARG A 98 7.67 -22.81 -7.99
CA ARG A 98 8.96 -23.53 -8.03
C ARG A 98 8.81 -25.02 -7.78
N ALA A 99 7.93 -25.43 -6.88
CA ALA A 99 7.64 -26.83 -6.60
C ALA A 99 6.99 -27.49 -7.83
N ALA A 100 6.00 -26.85 -8.44
CA ALA A 100 5.35 -27.34 -9.67
C ALA A 100 6.34 -27.45 -10.84
N ALA A 101 7.25 -26.49 -11.00
CA ALA A 101 8.27 -26.55 -12.04
C ALA A 101 9.22 -27.75 -11.83
N ARG A 102 9.68 -28.03 -10.60
CA ARG A 102 10.50 -29.20 -10.29
C ARG A 102 9.78 -30.52 -10.61
N LEU A 103 8.49 -30.62 -10.28
CA LEU A 103 7.70 -31.81 -10.62
C LEU A 103 7.53 -31.98 -12.14
N ALA A 104 7.33 -30.88 -12.88
CA ALA A 104 7.26 -30.93 -14.33
C ALA A 104 8.59 -31.34 -14.96
N ASP A 105 9.73 -30.88 -14.44
CA ASP A 105 11.06 -31.30 -14.87
C ASP A 105 11.29 -32.81 -14.62
N GLN A 106 10.92 -33.30 -13.44
CA GLN A 106 11.01 -34.74 -13.10
C GLN A 106 10.13 -35.61 -14.03
N ARG A 107 8.87 -35.17 -14.25
CA ARG A 107 7.98 -35.88 -15.19
C ARG A 107 8.50 -35.91 -16.60
N HIS A 108 9.03 -34.79 -17.09
CA HIS A 108 9.64 -34.72 -18.40
C HIS A 108 10.83 -35.66 -18.51
N ALA A 109 11.73 -35.69 -17.53
CA ALA A 109 12.89 -36.57 -17.51
C ALA A 109 12.47 -38.07 -17.56
N ALA A 110 11.51 -38.46 -16.72
CA ALA A 110 11.00 -39.86 -16.72
C ALA A 110 10.35 -40.25 -18.05
N LEU A 111 9.56 -39.34 -18.64
CA LEU A 111 8.93 -39.62 -19.96
C LEU A 111 9.94 -39.60 -21.10
N ALA A 112 11.01 -38.83 -21.03
CA ALA A 112 12.09 -38.83 -21.99
C ALA A 112 12.85 -40.18 -21.97
N GLU A 113 13.13 -40.68 -20.76
CA GLU A 113 13.72 -42.00 -20.59
C GLU A 113 12.81 -43.11 -21.12
N ALA A 114 11.53 -43.11 -20.76
CA ALA A 114 10.54 -44.08 -21.23
C ALA A 114 10.36 -44.05 -22.74
N ALA A 115 10.32 -42.88 -23.38
CA ALA A 115 10.25 -42.74 -24.83
C ALA A 115 11.52 -43.30 -25.50
N GLY A 116 12.71 -43.01 -24.94
CA GLY A 116 13.96 -43.56 -25.44
C GLY A 116 14.05 -45.10 -25.34
N LEU A 117 13.54 -45.69 -24.24
CA LEU A 117 13.41 -47.13 -24.08
C LEU A 117 12.42 -47.74 -25.09
N GLY A 118 11.24 -47.08 -25.24
CA GLY A 118 10.22 -47.51 -26.20
C GLY A 118 10.73 -47.49 -27.64
N GLU A 119 11.52 -46.49 -28.02
CA GLU A 119 12.12 -46.41 -29.34
C GLU A 119 13.15 -47.54 -29.62
N ARG A 120 13.93 -47.92 -28.60
CA ARG A 120 14.84 -49.08 -28.69
C ARG A 120 14.06 -50.39 -28.84
N ALA A 121 13.07 -50.59 -27.96
CA ALA A 121 12.22 -51.77 -28.01
C ALA A 121 11.45 -51.92 -29.34
N PHE A 122 11.03 -50.80 -29.94
CA PHE A 122 10.40 -50.84 -31.27
C PHE A 122 11.37 -51.25 -32.36
N ARG A 123 12.58 -50.74 -32.35
CA ARG A 123 13.63 -51.16 -33.32
C ARG A 123 13.97 -52.67 -33.21
N ASP A 124 13.90 -53.18 -31.97
CA ASP A 124 14.15 -54.57 -31.65
C ASP A 124 12.91 -55.47 -31.87
N GLY A 125 11.80 -54.92 -32.39
CA GLY A 125 10.56 -55.67 -32.67
C GLY A 125 9.78 -56.05 -31.37
N GLN A 126 10.14 -55.51 -30.22
CA GLN A 126 9.57 -55.88 -28.91
C GLN A 126 8.33 -55.08 -28.51
N THR A 127 8.04 -53.99 -29.23
CA THR A 127 6.85 -53.15 -28.98
C THR A 127 6.23 -52.67 -30.29
N THR A 128 5.00 -52.14 -30.21
CA THR A 128 4.25 -51.65 -31.37
C THR A 128 4.55 -50.19 -31.68
N LEU A 129 4.33 -49.78 -32.95
CA LEU A 129 4.38 -48.37 -33.34
C LEU A 129 3.38 -47.52 -32.54
N ALA A 130 2.18 -48.05 -32.27
CA ALA A 130 1.15 -47.35 -31.51
C ALA A 130 1.63 -47.00 -30.09
N GLU A 131 2.32 -47.90 -29.41
CA GLU A 131 2.86 -47.68 -28.08
C GLU A 131 4.00 -46.64 -28.11
N THR A 132 4.90 -46.75 -29.08
CA THR A 132 5.98 -45.78 -29.29
C THR A 132 5.44 -44.36 -29.54
N LEU A 133 4.38 -44.23 -30.35
CA LEU A 133 3.73 -42.95 -30.61
C LEU A 133 3.03 -42.38 -29.36
N ARG A 134 2.42 -43.23 -28.53
CA ARG A 134 1.84 -42.78 -27.23
C ARG A 134 2.91 -42.21 -26.30
N LEU A 135 4.06 -42.87 -26.19
CA LEU A 135 5.17 -42.37 -25.36
C LEU A 135 5.69 -41.03 -25.88
N ARG A 136 5.86 -40.88 -27.22
CA ARG A 136 6.26 -39.60 -27.82
C ARG A 136 5.24 -38.48 -27.57
N THR A 137 3.94 -38.76 -27.69
CA THR A 137 2.87 -37.78 -27.41
C THR A 137 2.89 -37.39 -25.96
N SER A 138 3.07 -38.33 -25.03
CA SER A 138 3.20 -38.05 -23.60
C SER A 138 4.42 -37.20 -23.31
N LEU A 139 5.56 -37.44 -23.92
CA LEU A 139 6.77 -36.64 -23.81
C LEU A 139 6.55 -35.21 -24.33
N ALA A 140 5.94 -35.06 -25.51
CA ALA A 140 5.62 -33.73 -26.06
C ALA A 140 4.69 -32.94 -25.16
N GLY A 141 3.68 -33.59 -24.55
CA GLY A 141 2.82 -33.01 -23.55
C GLY A 141 3.59 -32.54 -22.30
N ALA A 142 4.49 -33.40 -21.81
CA ALA A 142 5.32 -33.05 -20.64
C ALA A 142 6.30 -31.90 -20.93
N ASP A 143 6.85 -31.81 -22.15
CA ASP A 143 7.70 -30.66 -22.52
C ASP A 143 6.91 -29.35 -22.57
N ALA A 144 5.69 -29.37 -23.10
CA ALA A 144 4.80 -28.21 -23.07
C ALA A 144 4.43 -27.79 -21.64
N ASP A 145 4.16 -28.76 -20.77
CA ASP A 145 3.88 -28.48 -19.33
C ASP A 145 5.09 -27.87 -18.62
N ARG A 146 6.29 -28.43 -18.86
CA ARG A 146 7.54 -27.91 -18.32
C ARG A 146 7.75 -26.44 -18.68
N ARG A 147 7.58 -26.09 -19.96
CA ARG A 147 7.70 -24.71 -20.43
C ARG A 147 6.67 -23.78 -19.76
N ARG A 148 5.43 -24.23 -19.61
CA ARG A 148 4.39 -23.48 -18.92
C ARG A 148 4.76 -23.21 -17.44
N MET A 149 5.27 -24.20 -16.74
CA MET A 149 5.71 -24.05 -15.35
C MET A 149 6.90 -23.11 -15.21
N GLN A 150 7.84 -23.11 -16.15
CA GLN A 150 8.95 -22.16 -16.18
C GLN A 150 8.48 -20.72 -16.35
N VAL A 151 7.47 -20.48 -17.21
CA VAL A 151 6.85 -19.15 -17.35
C VAL A 151 6.13 -18.75 -16.05
N ALA A 152 5.40 -19.69 -15.43
CA ALA A 152 4.72 -19.44 -14.16
C ALA A 152 5.69 -19.02 -13.04
N VAL A 153 6.88 -19.63 -12.97
CA VAL A 153 7.94 -19.23 -12.02
C VAL A 153 8.38 -17.79 -12.27
N ARG A 154 8.61 -17.40 -13.54
CA ARG A 154 9.01 -16.01 -13.87
C ARG A 154 7.93 -15.01 -13.49
N GLN A 155 6.66 -15.33 -13.74
CA GLN A 155 5.53 -14.50 -13.34
C GLN A 155 5.43 -14.37 -11.81
N ALA A 156 5.65 -15.47 -11.08
CA ALA A 156 5.63 -15.45 -9.61
C ALA A 156 6.80 -14.64 -9.04
N ILE A 157 8.00 -14.69 -9.66
CA ILE A 157 9.14 -13.84 -9.29
C ILE A 157 8.77 -12.36 -9.47
N SER A 158 8.21 -11.99 -10.64
CA SER A 158 7.81 -10.60 -10.89
C SER A 158 6.80 -10.10 -9.85
N ARG A 159 5.76 -10.89 -9.54
CA ARG A 159 4.77 -10.54 -8.51
C ARG A 159 5.40 -10.40 -7.12
N TYR A 160 6.33 -11.29 -6.78
CA TYR A 160 7.03 -11.21 -5.51
C TYR A 160 7.87 -9.94 -5.43
N ASN A 161 8.62 -9.60 -6.49
CA ASN A 161 9.40 -8.36 -6.55
C ASN A 161 8.51 -7.12 -6.38
N GLN A 162 7.36 -7.07 -7.06
CA GLN A 162 6.37 -6.00 -6.88
C GLN A 162 5.88 -5.91 -5.42
N ALA A 163 5.57 -7.06 -4.81
CA ALA A 163 5.06 -7.08 -3.44
C ALA A 163 6.09 -6.61 -2.39
N ILE A 164 7.39 -6.73 -2.68
CA ILE A 164 8.47 -6.22 -1.81
C ILE A 164 8.97 -4.83 -2.21
N GLY A 165 8.42 -4.24 -3.27
CA GLY A 165 8.77 -2.90 -3.74
C GLY A 165 10.08 -2.83 -4.54
N VAL A 166 10.53 -3.95 -5.13
CA VAL A 166 11.65 -3.98 -6.07
C VAL A 166 11.08 -3.82 -7.48
N GLU A 167 11.52 -2.78 -8.18
CA GLU A 167 11.16 -2.57 -9.58
C GLU A 167 11.70 -3.74 -10.44
N PRO A 168 10.94 -4.19 -11.46
CA PRO A 168 11.32 -5.31 -12.32
C PRO A 168 12.51 -4.97 -13.22
#